data_5f33a9e9f01a31a4fd613e8d317f7242
#
_entry.id   5f33a9e9f01a31a4fd613e8d317f7242
#
_cell.length_a   1.000
_cell.length_b   1.000
_cell.length_c   1.000
_cell.angle_alpha   90.00
_cell.angle_beta   90.00
_cell.angle_gamma   90.00
#
_symmetry.space_group_name_H-M   'P 1'
#
loop_
_entity.id
_entity.type
_entity.pdbx_description
1 polymer ?
#
loop_
_entity_poly.entity_id
_entity_poly.type
_entity_poly.pdbx_seq_one_letter_code
_entity_poly.pdbx_strand_id
1 'polypeptide(L)'
;IIRRGRRGWTNNNNNNNNNNSSTLFRKHYHTPKMTSEAAAAGGGGGEDAKRRFQVVVAADELGGVGKNGALPWKLSKEMKHFKSLTSDASEPMTQNAVIMGRKTWESIPEKFRPLPGRLNVVLSASGQVYEKSNKENGGRDNDAKCLPEGVLARASIEEALETLSNGEYKDIIEKVFVIGGAKVYEEALKSEQCEAVHLTEVKPPAGKDPKEYFASDAFIPLPLDSEKFRLYSSSKLVKDGECSYTTLTYVAQSGPPGKFRVEAEKILPQKILKEQKHEEMQYLELIKEIIEEGNVKGDRTGTGTISKFGCSMRYDLRRSFPLLTSKRVFWRGVAEELLWFVKGSTNANELKEKGVGIWDGNGSREYLDSIGLSHREVNDLGPVYGFQWRHFNAEYTDMHADYTGKGVDQLAEVIHKIKNNPNDRRILLTAWNPAALKEMALPPCHMFCQFYVANGELSCQMYQRSCDMGLGVPFNIASYSLLTCMIAQVCDLKPGDFVHVLGDAHVYANHVEPLKTQLKNEPRPFPQLKINPDVKDIDGFKFEDFEIIGYDPCPKIEMKMAV
;
A
#
# COMPACT_ATOMS: atom_id res chain seq x y z
N ILE A 1 -41.08 -12.32 -22.80
CA ILE A 1 -41.48 -13.53 -23.48
C ILE A 1 -40.28 -14.47 -23.37
N ILE A 2 -40.19 -15.52 -22.59
CA ILE A 2 -40.87 -16.77 -22.44
C ILE A 2 -40.22 -17.61 -21.35
N ARG A 3 -41.04 -18.09 -20.41
CA ARG A 3 -41.18 -19.38 -19.72
C ARG A 3 -39.98 -20.18 -19.16
N ARG A 4 -39.95 -20.28 -17.87
CA ARG A 4 -40.03 -21.41 -16.89
C ARG A 4 -39.71 -22.83 -17.39
N GLY A 5 -38.79 -23.48 -16.66
CA GLY A 5 -38.66 -24.93 -16.57
C GLY A 5 -38.11 -25.33 -15.19
N ARG A 6 -39.00 -25.70 -14.26
CA ARG A 6 -38.71 -26.40 -12.99
C ARG A 6 -38.40 -27.86 -13.28
N ARG A 7 -37.39 -28.43 -12.68
CA ARG A 7 -37.41 -29.85 -12.22
C ARG A 7 -36.72 -29.95 -10.87
N GLY A 8 -37.48 -30.43 -9.95
CA GLY A 8 -37.10 -30.80 -8.62
C GLY A 8 -36.50 -32.22 -8.58
N TRP A 9 -35.71 -32.41 -7.54
CA TRP A 9 -35.39 -33.74 -7.04
C TRP A 9 -35.56 -33.78 -5.54
N THR A 10 -36.15 -34.87 -5.09
CA THR A 10 -36.77 -35.20 -3.83
C THR A 10 -35.76 -35.62 -2.77
N ASN A 11 -36.16 -35.34 -1.51
CA ASN A 11 -35.65 -35.90 -0.25
C ASN A 11 -35.50 -37.43 -0.26
N ASN A 12 -34.49 -37.90 0.47
CA ASN A 12 -34.68 -39.10 1.31
C ASN A 12 -33.94 -38.96 2.65
N ASN A 13 -34.76 -38.95 3.69
CA ASN A 13 -34.39 -39.19 5.08
C ASN A 13 -33.95 -40.64 5.28
N ASN A 14 -32.98 -40.86 6.16
CA ASN A 14 -33.19 -41.88 7.20
C ASN A 14 -32.28 -41.65 8.44
N ASN A 15 -32.96 -41.73 9.54
CA ASN A 15 -32.54 -41.78 10.94
C ASN A 15 -31.55 -42.91 11.26
N ASN A 16 -30.62 -42.73 12.23
CA ASN A 16 -30.81 -43.33 13.55
C ASN A 16 -29.69 -43.04 14.55
N ASN A 17 -30.14 -42.51 15.67
CA ASN A 17 -29.89 -42.85 17.08
C ASN A 17 -28.49 -43.04 17.70
N ASN A 18 -28.29 -42.20 18.72
CA ASN A 18 -27.86 -42.53 20.10
C ASN A 18 -26.41 -42.98 20.37
N ASN A 19 -25.63 -42.23 21.14
CA ASN A 19 -25.61 -42.31 22.61
C ASN A 19 -24.48 -41.43 23.20
N ASN A 20 -24.83 -40.88 24.35
CA ASN A 20 -24.00 -40.22 25.34
C ASN A 20 -22.68 -40.93 25.64
N SER A 21 -21.61 -40.14 25.77
CA SER A 21 -20.80 -40.20 27.01
C SER A 21 -19.78 -39.04 27.05
N SER A 22 -19.97 -38.21 28.05
CA SER A 22 -19.05 -37.24 28.58
C SER A 22 -17.75 -37.95 29.04
N THR A 23 -16.61 -37.58 28.47
CA THR A 23 -15.32 -37.95 29.07
C THR A 23 -14.40 -36.75 29.02
N LEU A 24 -14.19 -36.17 30.19
CA LEU A 24 -13.18 -35.18 30.49
C LEU A 24 -11.78 -35.77 30.20
N PHE A 25 -11.08 -35.23 29.20
CA PHE A 25 -9.66 -35.46 29.04
C PHE A 25 -8.87 -34.31 29.69
N ARG A 26 -8.43 -34.54 30.94
CA ARG A 26 -7.28 -33.83 31.52
C ARG A 26 -6.02 -34.34 30.78
N LYS A 27 -5.43 -33.54 29.95
CA LYS A 27 -4.09 -33.78 29.44
C LYS A 27 -3.06 -33.22 30.44
N HIS A 28 -2.41 -34.13 31.15
CA HIS A 28 -1.15 -33.88 31.85
C HIS A 28 -0.04 -33.75 30.80
N TYR A 29 0.67 -32.67 30.84
CA TYR A 29 1.90 -32.51 30.08
C TYR A 29 3.04 -33.17 30.83
N HIS A 30 3.53 -34.29 30.30
CA HIS A 30 4.81 -34.89 30.70
C HIS A 30 5.90 -34.32 29.78
N THR A 31 6.90 -33.70 30.37
CA THR A 31 8.16 -33.31 29.72
C THR A 31 9.02 -34.55 29.38
N PRO A 32 9.45 -34.73 28.12
CA PRO A 32 10.49 -35.68 27.79
C PRO A 32 11.87 -35.06 28.10
N LYS A 33 12.70 -35.75 28.90
CA LYS A 33 14.13 -35.48 28.99
C LYS A 33 14.77 -35.86 27.66
N MET A 34 15.33 -34.88 26.95
CA MET A 34 16.21 -35.13 25.80
C MET A 34 17.64 -35.34 26.26
N THR A 35 18.20 -36.46 25.88
CA THR A 35 19.62 -36.81 25.98
C THR A 35 20.42 -35.98 24.97
N SER A 36 21.54 -35.45 25.43
CA SER A 36 22.56 -34.74 24.66
C SER A 36 23.25 -35.68 23.66
N GLU A 37 23.18 -35.36 22.37
CA GLU A 37 24.21 -35.62 21.36
C GLU A 37 23.74 -35.12 20.01
N ALA A 38 24.23 -33.95 19.62
CA ALA A 38 24.55 -33.49 18.27
C ALA A 38 24.74 -31.95 18.28
N ALA A 39 25.90 -31.55 18.73
CA ALA A 39 26.39 -30.20 18.51
C ALA A 39 27.63 -30.30 17.64
N ALA A 40 27.61 -29.64 16.49
CA ALA A 40 28.74 -28.91 15.92
C ALA A 40 28.57 -28.75 14.40
N ALA A 41 28.14 -27.58 13.96
CA ALA A 41 28.72 -26.88 12.81
C ALA A 41 28.07 -25.50 12.69
N GLY A 42 28.87 -24.44 12.68
CA GLY A 42 28.47 -23.11 12.20
C GLY A 42 28.58 -22.01 13.25
N GLY A 43 29.79 -21.73 13.73
CA GLY A 43 30.10 -20.53 14.50
C GLY A 43 30.16 -19.31 13.57
N GLY A 44 29.34 -18.32 13.85
CA GLY A 44 29.46 -16.94 13.40
C GLY A 44 29.00 -16.08 14.56
N GLY A 45 29.97 -15.53 15.33
CA GLY A 45 29.69 -14.60 16.41
C GLY A 45 29.14 -13.27 15.83
N GLY A 46 27.83 -13.11 15.90
CA GLY A 46 27.17 -11.83 15.73
C GLY A 46 26.58 -11.43 17.08
N GLU A 47 26.74 -10.15 17.44
CA GLU A 47 26.08 -9.53 18.59
C GLU A 47 24.65 -10.06 18.73
N ASP A 48 24.25 -10.48 19.92
CA ASP A 48 22.90 -10.97 20.21
C ASP A 48 21.88 -9.91 19.77
N ALA A 49 21.28 -10.12 18.59
CA ALA A 49 20.33 -9.17 18.02
C ALA A 49 19.14 -9.08 18.99
N LYS A 50 18.99 -7.93 19.64
CA LYS A 50 17.89 -7.66 20.57
C LYS A 50 16.56 -7.98 19.91
N ARG A 51 15.70 -8.72 20.63
CA ARG A 51 14.36 -9.08 20.13
C ARG A 51 13.56 -7.83 19.77
N ARG A 52 12.89 -7.87 18.61
CA ARG A 52 12.07 -6.78 18.08
C ARG A 52 10.60 -7.02 18.39
N PHE A 53 9.79 -5.99 18.24
CA PHE A 53 8.35 -6.06 18.44
C PHE A 53 7.58 -5.23 17.41
N GLN A 54 6.27 -5.48 17.32
CA GLN A 54 5.35 -4.75 16.48
C GLN A 54 4.28 -4.09 17.34
N VAL A 55 3.77 -2.92 16.94
CA VAL A 55 2.67 -2.23 17.61
C VAL A 55 1.37 -2.58 16.90
N VAL A 56 0.32 -2.91 17.67
CA VAL A 56 -1.04 -3.08 17.14
C VAL A 56 -1.95 -2.10 17.88
N VAL A 57 -2.54 -1.17 17.13
CA VAL A 57 -3.33 -0.07 17.69
C VAL A 57 -4.51 0.27 16.79
N ALA A 58 -5.65 0.58 17.40
CA ALA A 58 -6.76 1.23 16.73
C ALA A 58 -6.87 2.67 17.24
N ALA A 59 -6.98 3.63 16.32
CA ALA A 59 -7.07 5.05 16.62
C ALA A 59 -8.05 5.75 15.66
N ASP A 60 -8.66 6.83 16.10
CA ASP A 60 -9.37 7.75 15.20
C ASP A 60 -8.37 8.63 14.41
N GLU A 61 -8.86 9.41 13.46
CA GLU A 61 -8.03 10.26 12.58
C GLU A 61 -7.20 11.31 13.35
N LEU A 62 -7.54 11.58 14.62
CA LEU A 62 -6.84 12.52 15.50
C LEU A 62 -5.86 11.82 16.45
N GLY A 63 -5.74 10.50 16.34
CA GLY A 63 -4.90 9.68 17.20
C GLY A 63 -5.57 9.24 18.49
N GLY A 64 -6.88 9.46 18.66
CA GLY A 64 -7.63 9.02 19.84
C GLY A 64 -7.71 7.50 19.90
N VAL A 65 -7.30 6.93 21.06
CA VAL A 65 -7.24 5.47 21.29
C VAL A 65 -8.12 5.01 22.45
N GLY A 66 -8.71 5.93 23.20
CA GLY A 66 -9.48 5.59 24.38
C GLY A 66 -10.35 6.74 24.89
N LYS A 67 -11.42 6.37 25.63
CA LYS A 67 -12.31 7.28 26.34
C LYS A 67 -12.70 6.65 27.66
N ASN A 68 -12.43 7.32 28.79
CA ASN A 68 -12.76 6.84 30.14
C ASN A 68 -12.26 5.40 30.41
N GLY A 69 -11.07 5.06 29.94
CA GLY A 69 -10.47 3.73 30.12
C GLY A 69 -11.03 2.62 29.24
N ALA A 70 -11.85 2.92 28.23
CA ALA A 70 -12.41 1.98 27.27
C ALA A 70 -12.17 2.45 25.83
N LEU A 71 -12.42 1.59 24.83
CA LEU A 71 -12.42 1.99 23.44
C LEU A 71 -13.64 2.87 23.12
N PRO A 72 -13.48 3.98 22.36
CA PRO A 72 -14.61 4.88 22.03
C PRO A 72 -15.61 4.28 21.02
N TRP A 73 -15.32 3.12 20.47
CA TRP A 73 -16.11 2.40 19.47
C TRP A 73 -16.33 0.93 19.84
N LYS A 74 -17.28 0.30 19.14
CA LYS A 74 -17.54 -1.14 19.20
C LYS A 74 -17.47 -1.70 17.79
N LEU A 75 -16.32 -2.25 17.40
CA LEU A 75 -16.05 -2.79 16.08
C LEU A 75 -15.77 -4.28 16.16
N SER A 76 -16.76 -5.09 15.77
CA SER A 76 -16.68 -6.53 15.94
C SER A 76 -15.76 -7.22 14.92
N LYS A 77 -15.67 -6.68 13.71
CA LYS A 77 -14.76 -7.17 12.67
C LYS A 77 -13.33 -6.79 12.98
N GLU A 78 -13.11 -5.57 13.49
CA GLU A 78 -11.79 -5.10 13.94
C GLU A 78 -11.26 -5.95 15.08
N MET A 79 -12.07 -6.23 16.10
CA MET A 79 -11.68 -7.12 17.21
C MET A 79 -11.33 -8.54 16.75
N LYS A 80 -11.97 -9.06 15.70
CA LYS A 80 -11.60 -10.34 15.08
C LYS A 80 -10.26 -10.23 14.36
N HIS A 81 -10.04 -9.12 13.65
CA HIS A 81 -8.75 -8.83 12.99
C HIS A 81 -7.62 -8.75 14.02
N PHE A 82 -7.79 -7.95 15.08
CA PHE A 82 -6.84 -7.84 16.20
C PHE A 82 -6.50 -9.22 16.80
N LYS A 83 -7.54 -10.02 17.14
CA LYS A 83 -7.32 -11.37 17.69
C LYS A 83 -6.53 -12.23 16.71
N SER A 84 -6.95 -12.30 15.47
CA SER A 84 -6.29 -13.12 14.46
C SER A 84 -4.84 -12.67 14.23
N LEU A 85 -4.60 -11.35 14.09
CA LEU A 85 -3.26 -10.81 13.89
C LEU A 85 -2.29 -11.17 15.03
N THR A 86 -2.74 -11.02 16.27
CA THR A 86 -1.86 -11.20 17.44
C THR A 86 -1.74 -12.66 17.92
N SER A 87 -2.62 -13.57 17.48
CA SER A 87 -2.59 -14.99 17.86
C SER A 87 -2.12 -15.93 16.74
N ASP A 88 -1.87 -15.42 15.53
CA ASP A 88 -1.44 -16.22 14.38
C ASP A 88 0.09 -16.42 14.45
N ALA A 89 0.50 -17.57 14.98
CA ALA A 89 1.90 -18.03 14.95
C ALA A 89 2.05 -18.99 13.77
N SER A 90 3.10 -18.82 12.99
CA SER A 90 3.34 -19.57 11.74
C SER A 90 4.10 -20.86 11.95
N GLU A 91 4.93 -20.93 13.00
CA GLU A 91 5.74 -22.10 13.28
C GLU A 91 5.03 -23.07 14.25
N PRO A 92 5.13 -24.38 14.02
CA PRO A 92 4.59 -25.38 14.94
C PRO A 92 5.18 -25.24 16.35
N MET A 93 4.34 -25.38 17.38
CA MET A 93 4.73 -25.29 18.79
C MET A 93 5.16 -23.92 19.29
N THR A 94 5.01 -22.86 18.47
CA THR A 94 5.24 -21.47 18.90
C THR A 94 3.94 -20.74 19.24
N GLN A 95 4.07 -19.61 19.92
CA GLN A 95 2.99 -18.66 20.17
C GLN A 95 3.53 -17.23 20.12
N ASN A 96 2.65 -16.26 19.96
CA ASN A 96 3.02 -14.86 20.07
C ASN A 96 2.92 -14.37 21.52
N ALA A 97 3.61 -13.26 21.84
CA ALA A 97 3.46 -12.55 23.10
C ALA A 97 2.75 -11.20 22.86
N VAL A 98 1.93 -10.77 23.83
CA VAL A 98 1.32 -9.44 23.86
C VAL A 98 1.78 -8.68 25.10
N ILE A 99 2.29 -7.46 24.90
CA ILE A 99 2.74 -6.56 25.97
C ILE A 99 1.72 -5.44 26.12
N MET A 100 1.23 -5.21 27.34
CA MET A 100 0.26 -4.16 27.62
C MET A 100 0.51 -3.51 28.99
N GLY A 101 0.15 -2.26 29.12
CA GLY A 101 0.16 -1.58 30.43
C GLY A 101 -0.96 -2.08 31.35
N ARG A 102 -0.76 -1.92 32.68
CA ARG A 102 -1.74 -2.33 33.68
C ARG A 102 -3.17 -1.82 33.42
N LYS A 103 -3.33 -0.54 33.08
CA LYS A 103 -4.67 0.02 32.77
C LYS A 103 -5.37 -0.68 31.61
N THR A 104 -4.62 -1.06 30.57
CA THR A 104 -5.14 -1.81 29.43
C THR A 104 -5.55 -3.22 29.87
N TRP A 105 -4.73 -3.90 30.67
CA TRP A 105 -5.09 -5.18 31.26
C TRP A 105 -6.38 -5.10 32.08
N GLU A 106 -6.53 -4.10 32.94
CA GLU A 106 -7.70 -3.89 33.77
C GLU A 106 -8.97 -3.58 32.95
N SER A 107 -8.83 -2.93 31.78
CA SER A 107 -9.94 -2.60 30.88
C SER A 107 -10.48 -3.80 30.11
N ILE A 108 -9.70 -4.88 29.97
CA ILE A 108 -10.16 -6.11 29.34
C ILE A 108 -11.12 -6.84 30.30
N PRO A 109 -12.35 -7.19 29.90
CA PRO A 109 -13.27 -7.92 30.76
C PRO A 109 -12.67 -9.23 31.29
N GLU A 110 -12.91 -9.57 32.57
CA GLU A 110 -12.28 -10.72 33.24
C GLU A 110 -12.43 -12.04 32.47
N LYS A 111 -13.59 -12.28 31.87
CA LYS A 111 -13.85 -13.47 31.04
C LYS A 111 -12.95 -13.60 29.81
N PHE A 112 -12.24 -12.53 29.41
CA PHE A 112 -11.32 -12.52 28.28
C PHE A 112 -9.85 -12.37 28.70
N ARG A 113 -9.55 -12.32 30.01
CA ARG A 113 -8.21 -12.26 30.58
C ARG A 113 -7.80 -13.62 31.16
N PRO A 114 -6.57 -14.11 30.85
CA PRO A 114 -5.62 -13.62 29.86
C PRO A 114 -6.13 -13.80 28.42
N LEU A 115 -5.61 -12.98 27.49
CA LEU A 115 -5.94 -13.11 26.08
C LEU A 115 -5.47 -14.48 25.57
N PRO A 116 -6.38 -15.36 25.10
CA PRO A 116 -6.06 -16.76 24.80
C PRO A 116 -5.16 -16.91 23.57
N GLY A 117 -4.31 -17.95 23.58
CA GLY A 117 -3.41 -18.29 22.47
C GLY A 117 -2.20 -17.37 22.34
N ARG A 118 -1.89 -16.60 23.39
CA ARG A 118 -0.74 -15.67 23.44
C ARG A 118 -0.21 -15.59 24.85
N LEU A 119 1.11 -15.43 24.99
CA LEU A 119 1.70 -15.08 26.27
C LEU A 119 1.35 -13.63 26.61
N ASN A 120 0.76 -13.40 27.77
CA ASN A 120 0.39 -12.03 28.19
C ASN A 120 1.48 -11.46 29.12
N VAL A 121 1.99 -10.27 28.80
CA VAL A 121 2.95 -9.52 29.59
C VAL A 121 2.34 -8.19 30.00
N VAL A 122 2.24 -7.94 31.29
CA VAL A 122 1.64 -6.72 31.87
C VAL A 122 2.74 -5.83 32.43
N LEU A 123 2.81 -4.59 31.95
CA LEU A 123 3.78 -3.59 32.41
C LEU A 123 3.24 -2.85 33.64
N SER A 124 4.04 -2.83 34.71
CA SER A 124 3.76 -2.12 35.96
C SER A 124 5.03 -1.48 36.51
N ALA A 125 5.09 -0.14 36.47
CA ALA A 125 6.24 0.64 36.92
C ALA A 125 6.60 0.45 38.42
N SER A 126 5.67 -0.05 39.24
CA SER A 126 5.93 -0.33 40.67
C SER A 126 6.72 -1.60 40.90
N GLY A 127 6.98 -2.42 39.85
CA GLY A 127 7.65 -3.72 40.02
C GLY A 127 6.94 -4.66 41.01
N GLN A 128 5.78 -4.26 41.53
CA GLN A 128 4.99 -5.11 42.42
C GLN A 128 4.49 -6.28 41.62
N VAL A 129 5.27 -7.36 41.72
CA VAL A 129 4.81 -8.70 41.47
C VAL A 129 3.65 -8.91 42.43
N TYR A 130 2.45 -9.13 41.89
CA TYR A 130 1.34 -9.60 42.70
C TYR A 130 1.70 -11.01 43.15
N GLU A 131 2.33 -11.14 44.35
CA GLU A 131 2.62 -12.42 44.93
C GLU A 131 1.30 -13.10 45.27
N LYS A 132 1.20 -14.41 44.94
CA LYS A 132 0.11 -15.26 45.43
C LYS A 132 0.05 -15.10 46.95
N SER A 133 -1.03 -14.52 47.47
CA SER A 133 -1.28 -14.60 48.90
C SER A 133 -1.51 -16.08 49.25
N ASN A 134 -0.54 -16.75 49.84
CA ASN A 134 -0.76 -18.00 50.53
C ASN A 134 -1.81 -17.74 51.61
N LYS A 135 -3.04 -18.21 51.38
CA LYS A 135 -4.06 -18.24 52.41
C LYS A 135 -3.71 -19.32 53.44
N GLU A 136 -2.76 -19.00 54.30
CA GLU A 136 -2.60 -19.65 55.59
C GLU A 136 -2.21 -18.60 56.61
N ASN A 137 -3.14 -17.79 57.01
CA ASN A 137 -3.28 -17.12 58.33
C ASN A 137 -4.10 -15.85 58.15
N GLY A 138 -5.23 -15.84 58.87
CA GLY A 138 -6.24 -14.78 58.85
C GLY A 138 -5.67 -13.35 59.11
N GLY A 139 -5.50 -12.57 58.08
CA GLY A 139 -5.08 -11.16 58.12
C GLY A 139 -5.86 -10.38 57.11
N ARG A 140 -6.36 -9.22 57.54
CA ARG A 140 -7.31 -8.30 56.90
C ARG A 140 -7.02 -8.00 55.44
N ASP A 141 -8.11 -7.89 54.68
CA ASP A 141 -8.22 -7.45 53.27
C ASP A 141 -7.26 -6.32 52.89
N ASN A 142 -6.24 -6.65 52.15
CA ASN A 142 -5.67 -5.79 51.12
C ASN A 142 -5.83 -6.54 49.81
N ASP A 143 -6.83 -6.13 49.01
CA ASP A 143 -7.15 -6.69 47.68
C ASP A 143 -6.01 -6.45 46.67
N ALA A 144 -4.85 -7.07 46.88
CA ALA A 144 -3.84 -7.21 45.85
C ALA A 144 -4.29 -8.33 44.89
N LYS A 145 -4.98 -7.97 43.80
CA LYS A 145 -5.35 -8.91 42.74
C LYS A 145 -4.09 -9.48 42.09
N CYS A 146 -3.74 -10.72 42.44
CA CYS A 146 -2.66 -11.46 41.78
C CYS A 146 -2.95 -11.62 40.29
N LEU A 147 -1.90 -11.52 39.45
CA LEU A 147 -2.02 -11.90 38.05
C LEU A 147 -2.30 -13.41 37.92
N PRO A 148 -3.14 -13.84 36.96
CA PRO A 148 -3.38 -15.24 36.69
C PRO A 148 -2.10 -16.01 36.35
N GLU A 149 -2.11 -17.31 36.60
CA GLU A 149 -1.01 -18.20 36.19
C GLU A 149 -0.73 -18.08 34.68
N GLY A 150 0.54 -18.00 34.28
CA GLY A 150 0.95 -17.83 32.88
C GLY A 150 0.93 -16.39 32.37
N VAL A 151 0.72 -15.39 33.23
CA VAL A 151 0.85 -13.96 32.91
C VAL A 151 2.12 -13.42 33.54
N LEU A 152 2.96 -12.75 32.75
CA LEU A 152 4.20 -12.13 33.21
C LEU A 152 3.98 -10.68 33.64
N ALA A 153 4.60 -10.26 34.74
CA ALA A 153 4.72 -8.85 35.12
C ALA A 153 6.15 -8.36 34.83
N ARG A 154 6.29 -7.18 34.21
CA ARG A 154 7.58 -6.52 33.93
C ARG A 154 7.45 -5.03 34.15
N ALA A 155 8.58 -4.36 34.44
CA ALA A 155 8.57 -2.94 34.70
C ALA A 155 8.56 -2.12 33.41
N SER A 156 9.18 -2.59 32.34
CA SER A 156 9.31 -1.86 31.07
C SER A 156 9.21 -2.81 29.85
N ILE A 157 9.12 -2.22 28.65
CA ILE A 157 9.17 -2.95 27.38
C ILE A 157 10.53 -3.68 27.25
N GLU A 158 11.63 -3.00 27.59
CA GLU A 158 12.98 -3.56 27.51
C GLU A 158 13.13 -4.81 28.37
N GLU A 159 12.69 -4.76 29.63
CA GLU A 159 12.72 -5.92 30.54
C GLU A 159 11.85 -7.06 30.01
N ALA A 160 10.69 -6.75 29.44
CA ALA A 160 9.82 -7.72 28.81
C ALA A 160 10.53 -8.41 27.63
N LEU A 161 11.16 -7.63 26.74
CA LEU A 161 11.88 -8.16 25.58
C LEU A 161 13.11 -8.99 26.00
N GLU A 162 13.84 -8.56 27.01
CA GLU A 162 14.96 -9.31 27.58
C GLU A 162 14.49 -10.67 28.11
N THR A 163 13.40 -10.69 28.89
CA THR A 163 12.79 -11.93 29.36
C THR A 163 12.40 -12.86 28.21
N LEU A 164 11.73 -12.30 27.18
CA LEU A 164 11.27 -13.08 26.03
C LEU A 164 12.41 -13.54 25.10
N SER A 165 13.60 -12.96 25.22
CA SER A 165 14.80 -13.34 24.47
C SER A 165 15.58 -14.49 25.11
N ASN A 166 15.29 -14.82 26.37
CA ASN A 166 16.06 -15.73 27.16
C ASN A 166 15.23 -16.91 27.69
N GLY A 167 15.93 -17.93 28.19
CA GLY A 167 15.33 -19.07 28.86
C GLY A 167 14.31 -19.82 27.99
N GLU A 168 13.22 -20.25 28.61
CA GLU A 168 12.16 -21.03 27.98
C GLU A 168 11.38 -20.28 26.90
N TYR A 169 11.41 -18.92 26.91
CA TYR A 169 10.64 -18.10 25.97
C TYR A 169 11.35 -17.91 24.62
N LYS A 170 12.68 -18.08 24.57
CA LYS A 170 13.49 -17.81 23.37
C LYS A 170 12.98 -18.56 22.14
N ASP A 171 12.66 -19.84 22.32
CA ASP A 171 12.33 -20.73 21.20
C ASP A 171 10.81 -20.91 21.00
N ILE A 172 9.98 -20.49 21.96
CA ILE A 172 8.52 -20.65 21.88
C ILE A 172 7.78 -19.37 21.53
N ILE A 173 8.39 -18.19 21.67
CA ILE A 173 7.77 -16.93 21.28
C ILE A 173 8.22 -16.56 19.87
N GLU A 174 7.27 -16.52 18.94
CA GLU A 174 7.53 -16.15 17.55
C GLU A 174 7.57 -14.62 17.39
N LYS A 175 6.46 -13.92 17.61
CA LYS A 175 6.36 -12.47 17.49
C LYS A 175 5.90 -11.84 18.80
N VAL A 176 6.31 -10.58 18.99
CA VAL A 176 5.92 -9.77 20.15
C VAL A 176 5.10 -8.58 19.68
N PHE A 177 3.92 -8.38 20.25
CA PHE A 177 3.03 -7.28 19.94
C PHE A 177 2.80 -6.38 21.15
N VAL A 178 3.03 -5.07 21.01
CA VAL A 178 2.65 -4.06 21.98
C VAL A 178 1.24 -3.60 21.66
N ILE A 179 0.32 -3.75 22.63
CA ILE A 179 -1.12 -3.52 22.45
C ILE A 179 -1.69 -2.40 23.34
N GLY A 180 -0.82 -1.56 23.90
CA GLY A 180 -1.19 -0.32 24.59
C GLY A 180 -1.12 -0.35 26.12
N GLY A 181 -1.66 0.69 26.82
CA GLY A 181 -2.37 1.88 26.30
C GLY A 181 -1.47 3.04 25.87
N ALA A 182 -2.02 4.22 25.82
CA ALA A 182 -1.41 5.40 25.21
C ALA A 182 0.06 5.65 25.61
N LYS A 183 0.39 5.59 26.91
CA LYS A 183 1.78 5.78 27.38
C LYS A 183 2.73 4.69 26.86
N VAL A 184 2.25 3.43 26.84
CA VAL A 184 3.05 2.30 26.35
C VAL A 184 3.22 2.41 24.83
N TYR A 185 2.21 2.89 24.11
CA TYR A 185 2.33 3.17 22.67
C TYR A 185 3.35 4.29 22.40
N GLU A 186 3.31 5.38 23.17
CA GLU A 186 4.26 6.48 23.01
C GLU A 186 5.71 6.01 23.19
N GLU A 187 5.98 5.18 24.20
CA GLU A 187 7.29 4.57 24.45
C GLU A 187 7.68 3.62 23.33
N ALA A 188 6.77 2.73 22.94
CA ALA A 188 6.99 1.74 21.89
C ALA A 188 7.31 2.40 20.52
N LEU A 189 6.58 3.45 20.14
CA LEU A 189 6.79 4.14 18.87
C LEU A 189 8.13 4.87 18.79
N LYS A 190 8.74 5.24 19.93
CA LYS A 190 10.08 5.83 20.00
C LYS A 190 11.21 4.80 19.96
N SER A 191 10.93 3.55 20.33
CA SER A 191 11.94 2.48 20.45
C SER A 191 12.49 2.03 19.10
N GLU A 192 13.81 1.89 18.98
CA GLU A 192 14.50 1.33 17.80
C GLU A 192 14.17 -0.17 17.57
N GLN A 193 13.60 -0.84 18.56
CA GLN A 193 13.17 -2.23 18.46
C GLN A 193 11.78 -2.39 17.86
N CYS A 194 11.03 -1.29 17.64
CA CYS A 194 9.75 -1.29 16.94
C CYS A 194 9.98 -1.46 15.44
N GLU A 195 9.64 -2.63 14.89
CA GLU A 195 9.86 -2.96 13.48
C GLU A 195 8.64 -2.72 12.58
N ALA A 196 7.42 -2.72 13.14
CA ALA A 196 6.20 -2.46 12.41
C ALA A 196 5.09 -1.88 13.30
N VAL A 197 4.16 -1.16 12.67
CA VAL A 197 2.94 -0.65 13.31
C VAL A 197 1.73 -1.05 12.47
N HIS A 198 0.83 -1.80 13.08
CA HIS A 198 -0.47 -2.16 12.51
C HIS A 198 -1.52 -1.20 13.09
N LEU A 199 -1.85 -0.17 12.32
CA LEU A 199 -2.80 0.87 12.71
C LEU A 199 -4.16 0.59 12.08
N THR A 200 -5.19 0.42 12.90
CA THR A 200 -6.58 0.49 12.45
C THR A 200 -7.06 1.94 12.58
N GLU A 201 -7.18 2.64 11.47
CA GLU A 201 -7.70 4.01 11.42
C GLU A 201 -9.23 3.98 11.37
N VAL A 202 -9.87 4.45 12.44
CA VAL A 202 -11.33 4.42 12.62
C VAL A 202 -11.94 5.75 12.23
N LYS A 203 -13.00 5.69 11.40
CA LYS A 203 -13.76 6.85 10.95
C LYS A 203 -15.17 6.83 11.51
N PRO A 204 -15.71 7.97 11.98
CA PRO A 204 -17.09 8.07 12.39
C PRO A 204 -18.05 7.92 11.20
N PRO A 205 -19.36 7.86 11.41
CA PRO A 205 -20.35 7.95 10.35
C PRO A 205 -20.15 9.21 9.51
N ALA A 206 -20.47 9.13 8.21
CA ALA A 206 -20.34 10.25 7.29
C ALA A 206 -21.01 11.53 7.82
N GLY A 207 -20.28 12.65 7.75
CA GLY A 207 -20.76 13.96 8.22
C GLY A 207 -20.67 14.19 9.73
N LYS A 208 -20.08 13.26 10.51
CA LYS A 208 -19.79 13.45 11.92
C LYS A 208 -18.33 13.89 12.12
N ASP A 209 -18.11 14.87 12.98
CA ASP A 209 -16.76 15.27 13.40
C ASP A 209 -16.15 14.19 14.31
N PRO A 210 -14.94 13.67 14.00
CA PRO A 210 -14.29 12.64 14.82
C PRO A 210 -14.08 13.06 16.28
N LYS A 211 -13.72 14.32 16.51
CA LYS A 211 -13.47 14.86 17.86
C LYS A 211 -14.71 14.85 18.74
N GLU A 212 -15.84 15.25 18.16
CA GLU A 212 -17.11 15.26 18.88
C GLU A 212 -17.69 13.86 19.04
N TYR A 213 -17.62 13.04 17.98
CA TYR A 213 -18.22 11.71 17.95
C TYR A 213 -17.55 10.72 18.91
N PHE A 214 -16.21 10.61 18.84
CA PHE A 214 -15.45 9.71 19.70
C PHE A 214 -15.16 10.33 21.07
N ALA A 215 -14.92 11.64 21.13
CA ALA A 215 -14.58 12.38 22.35
C ALA A 215 -13.48 11.66 23.16
N SER A 216 -12.42 11.22 22.46
CA SER A 216 -11.27 10.50 23.03
C SER A 216 -10.54 11.37 24.08
N ASP A 217 -10.02 10.72 25.13
CA ASP A 217 -9.23 11.34 26.22
C ASP A 217 -7.82 10.77 26.34
N ALA A 218 -7.52 9.76 25.55
CA ALA A 218 -6.20 9.13 25.42
C ALA A 218 -5.77 9.10 23.96
N PHE A 219 -4.54 9.52 23.67
CA PHE A 219 -4.06 9.74 22.30
C PHE A 219 -2.70 9.11 22.07
N ILE A 220 -2.42 8.80 20.81
CA ILE A 220 -1.08 8.50 20.27
C ILE A 220 -0.68 9.59 19.26
N PRO A 221 0.63 9.81 19.02
CA PRO A 221 1.05 10.74 17.98
C PRO A 221 0.63 10.22 16.59
N LEU A 222 -0.20 10.99 15.87
CA LEU A 222 -0.51 10.80 14.46
C LEU A 222 -0.38 12.15 13.73
N PRO A 223 0.09 12.15 12.46
CA PRO A 223 0.59 10.99 11.72
C PRO A 223 1.83 10.38 12.37
N LEU A 224 2.08 9.10 12.08
CA LEU A 224 3.33 8.46 12.51
C LEU A 224 4.53 9.19 11.90
N ASP A 225 5.64 9.19 12.65
CA ASP A 225 6.90 9.77 12.18
C ASP A 225 7.31 9.14 10.84
N SER A 226 7.25 9.94 9.79
CA SER A 226 7.53 9.52 8.42
C SER A 226 9.03 9.29 8.14
N GLU A 227 9.93 9.76 9.00
CA GLU A 227 11.35 9.43 8.93
C GLU A 227 11.62 8.05 9.49
N LYS A 228 10.78 7.58 10.40
CA LYS A 228 10.92 6.29 11.06
C LYS A 228 10.05 5.20 10.46
N PHE A 229 8.80 5.49 10.09
CA PHE A 229 7.84 4.52 9.61
C PHE A 229 7.36 4.83 8.19
N ARG A 230 7.29 3.80 7.35
CA ARG A 230 6.74 3.89 5.99
C ARG A 230 5.54 2.97 5.84
N LEU A 231 4.51 3.45 5.15
CA LEU A 231 3.34 2.63 4.82
C LEU A 231 3.75 1.53 3.84
N TYR A 232 3.57 0.28 4.26
CA TYR A 232 3.81 -0.91 3.43
C TYR A 232 2.54 -1.33 2.69
N SER A 233 1.42 -1.39 3.40
CA SER A 233 0.15 -1.83 2.81
C SER A 233 -1.06 -1.24 3.54
N SER A 234 -2.20 -1.18 2.83
CA SER A 234 -3.47 -0.77 3.40
C SER A 234 -4.59 -1.73 2.98
N SER A 235 -5.60 -1.90 3.84
CA SER A 235 -6.82 -2.60 3.48
C SER A 235 -7.79 -1.68 2.74
N LYS A 236 -8.78 -2.26 2.07
CA LYS A 236 -9.98 -1.51 1.67
C LYS A 236 -10.73 -1.03 2.92
N LEU A 237 -11.51 0.05 2.75
CA LEU A 237 -12.40 0.54 3.80
C LEU A 237 -13.41 -0.54 4.19
N VAL A 238 -13.48 -0.86 5.48
CA VAL A 238 -14.39 -1.85 6.05
C VAL A 238 -15.46 -1.14 6.86
N LYS A 239 -16.72 -1.36 6.54
CA LYS A 239 -17.85 -0.88 7.36
C LYS A 239 -18.13 -1.87 8.48
N ASP A 240 -18.18 -1.38 9.74
CA ASP A 240 -18.44 -2.17 10.93
C ASP A 240 -19.36 -1.39 11.88
N GLY A 241 -20.65 -1.73 11.88
CA GLY A 241 -21.68 -0.94 12.56
C GLY A 241 -21.90 0.42 11.89
N GLU A 242 -21.92 1.48 12.68
CA GLU A 242 -22.06 2.86 12.21
C GLU A 242 -20.74 3.45 11.69
N CYS A 243 -19.61 2.96 12.20
CA CYS A 243 -18.28 3.40 11.83
C CYS A 243 -17.72 2.61 10.63
N SER A 244 -16.62 3.09 10.12
CA SER A 244 -15.79 2.39 9.16
C SER A 244 -14.32 2.46 9.58
N TYR A 245 -13.51 1.57 9.06
CA TYR A 245 -12.07 1.59 9.34
C TYR A 245 -11.25 1.09 8.16
N THR A 246 -9.99 1.49 8.13
CA THR A 246 -8.95 0.98 7.24
C THR A 246 -7.80 0.47 8.10
N THR A 247 -7.29 -0.72 7.82
CA THR A 247 -6.08 -1.21 8.49
C THR A 247 -4.87 -0.85 7.65
N LEU A 248 -3.86 -0.28 8.29
CA LEU A 248 -2.63 0.24 7.71
C LEU A 248 -1.45 -0.49 8.35
N THR A 249 -0.56 -1.03 7.55
CA THR A 249 0.68 -1.62 8.04
C THR A 249 1.86 -0.74 7.67
N TYR A 250 2.51 -0.20 8.68
CA TYR A 250 3.75 0.55 8.55
C TYR A 250 4.93 -0.32 8.97
N VAL A 251 6.06 -0.13 8.30
CA VAL A 251 7.33 -0.78 8.62
C VAL A 251 8.37 0.25 9.00
N ALA A 252 9.19 -0.07 9.99
CA ALA A 252 10.27 0.81 10.40
C ALA A 252 11.38 0.81 9.37
N GLN A 253 12.00 1.98 9.19
CA GLN A 253 13.21 2.12 8.39
C GLN A 253 14.39 1.50 9.13
N SER A 254 15.11 0.59 8.51
CA SER A 254 16.35 0.05 9.03
C SER A 254 17.54 0.55 8.19
N GLY A 255 18.43 1.31 8.80
CA GLY A 255 19.65 1.81 8.15
C GLY A 255 19.69 3.33 7.99
N PRO A 256 20.76 3.87 7.40
CA PRO A 256 20.89 5.30 7.16
C PRO A 256 19.78 5.80 6.21
N PRO A 257 19.39 7.09 6.27
CA PRO A 257 18.36 7.66 5.42
C PRO A 257 18.54 7.28 3.95
N GLY A 258 17.51 6.69 3.32
CA GLY A 258 17.53 6.27 1.93
C GLY A 258 18.00 4.83 1.65
N LYS A 259 18.26 4.00 2.67
CA LYS A 259 18.53 2.56 2.49
C LYS A 259 17.56 1.71 3.30
N PHE A 260 16.37 1.52 2.75
CA PHE A 260 15.43 0.55 3.29
C PHE A 260 15.84 -0.87 2.96
N ARG A 261 16.04 -1.69 3.98
CA ARG A 261 16.02 -3.14 3.83
C ARG A 261 14.88 -3.67 4.68
N VAL A 262 13.67 -3.53 4.16
CA VAL A 262 12.51 -4.18 4.76
C VAL A 262 12.38 -5.54 4.11
N GLU A 263 12.70 -6.56 4.87
CA GLU A 263 12.35 -7.94 4.52
C GLU A 263 10.94 -8.20 5.09
N ALA A 264 9.93 -7.62 4.45
CA ALA A 264 8.55 -7.66 4.93
C ALA A 264 8.06 -9.09 5.19
N GLU A 265 8.44 -10.04 4.34
CA GLU A 265 8.10 -11.46 4.52
C GLU A 265 8.64 -12.06 5.82
N LYS A 266 9.79 -11.58 6.31
CA LYS A 266 10.40 -12.06 7.55
C LYS A 266 9.79 -11.43 8.79
N ILE A 267 9.43 -10.16 8.72
CA ILE A 267 8.95 -9.41 9.90
C ILE A 267 7.43 -9.44 10.04
N LEU A 268 6.69 -9.30 8.91
CA LEU A 268 5.25 -9.19 8.98
C LEU A 268 4.56 -10.54 9.22
N PRO A 269 3.44 -10.56 9.96
CA PRO A 269 2.61 -11.75 10.10
C PRO A 269 2.11 -12.25 8.75
N GLN A 270 2.04 -13.57 8.56
CA GLN A 270 1.53 -14.19 7.33
C GLN A 270 0.12 -13.72 6.95
N LYS A 271 -0.69 -13.40 7.96
CA LYS A 271 -2.01 -12.82 7.75
C LYS A 271 -1.95 -11.50 6.99
N ILE A 272 -1.05 -10.60 7.37
CA ILE A 272 -0.86 -9.31 6.69
C ILE A 272 -0.39 -9.52 5.25
N LEU A 273 0.60 -10.36 5.04
CA LEU A 273 1.13 -10.65 3.70
C LEU A 273 0.08 -11.25 2.74
N LYS A 274 -0.87 -12.02 3.28
CA LYS A 274 -1.95 -12.62 2.48
C LYS A 274 -3.15 -11.70 2.26
N GLU A 275 -3.57 -10.96 3.28
CA GLU A 275 -4.81 -10.18 3.27
C GLU A 275 -4.60 -8.71 2.89
N GLN A 276 -3.42 -8.16 3.12
CA GLN A 276 -3.04 -6.76 2.84
C GLN A 276 -1.79 -6.71 1.96
N LYS A 277 -1.91 -7.21 0.72
CA LYS A 277 -0.79 -7.18 -0.22
C LYS A 277 -0.37 -5.75 -0.52
N HIS A 278 0.94 -5.54 -0.69
CA HIS A 278 1.48 -4.29 -1.20
C HIS A 278 0.83 -3.97 -2.57
N GLU A 279 0.49 -2.70 -2.82
CA GLU A 279 -0.26 -2.32 -4.04
C GLU A 279 0.51 -2.62 -5.34
N GLU A 280 1.84 -2.62 -5.31
CA GLU A 280 2.69 -3.01 -6.45
C GLU A 280 2.50 -4.49 -6.85
N MET A 281 1.99 -5.33 -5.95
CA MET A 281 1.71 -6.73 -6.27
C MET A 281 0.70 -6.90 -7.40
N GLN A 282 -0.24 -5.96 -7.58
CA GLN A 282 -1.17 -5.96 -8.71
C GLN A 282 -0.42 -5.96 -10.06
N TYR A 283 0.64 -5.17 -10.16
CA TYR A 283 1.49 -5.10 -11.35
C TYR A 283 2.35 -6.37 -11.52
N LEU A 284 2.97 -6.85 -10.45
CA LEU A 284 3.82 -8.05 -10.50
C LEU A 284 3.01 -9.32 -10.79
N GLU A 285 1.87 -9.49 -10.14
CA GLU A 285 0.97 -10.63 -10.38
C GLU A 285 0.45 -10.61 -11.82
N LEU A 286 0.11 -9.46 -12.38
CA LEU A 286 -0.32 -9.33 -13.77
C LEU A 286 0.80 -9.70 -14.76
N ILE A 287 2.05 -9.27 -14.52
CA ILE A 287 3.21 -9.69 -15.33
C ILE A 287 3.37 -11.21 -15.30
N LYS A 288 3.32 -11.79 -14.10
CA LYS A 288 3.42 -13.24 -13.94
C LYS A 288 2.33 -13.96 -14.73
N GLU A 289 1.09 -13.54 -14.59
CA GLU A 289 -0.05 -14.10 -15.29
C GLU A 289 0.08 -13.98 -16.81
N ILE A 290 0.57 -12.82 -17.32
CA ILE A 290 0.82 -12.64 -18.76
C ILE A 290 1.89 -13.60 -19.25
N ILE A 291 3.01 -13.75 -18.52
CA ILE A 291 4.11 -14.62 -18.93
C ILE A 291 3.70 -16.11 -18.91
N GLU A 292 2.90 -16.52 -17.92
CA GLU A 292 2.51 -17.93 -17.72
C GLU A 292 1.30 -18.35 -18.56
N GLU A 293 0.33 -17.44 -18.76
CA GLU A 293 -0.99 -17.76 -19.30
C GLU A 293 -1.41 -16.89 -20.50
N GLY A 294 -0.59 -15.90 -20.87
CA GLY A 294 -0.93 -14.95 -21.93
C GLY A 294 -0.91 -15.53 -23.34
N ASN A 295 -1.55 -14.84 -24.26
CA ASN A 295 -1.60 -15.20 -25.66
C ASN A 295 -0.36 -14.69 -26.41
N VAL A 296 0.36 -15.56 -27.09
CA VAL A 296 1.49 -15.19 -27.94
C VAL A 296 0.98 -14.55 -29.22
N LYS A 297 1.48 -13.36 -29.56
CA LYS A 297 1.12 -12.60 -30.76
C LYS A 297 2.35 -12.00 -31.43
N GLY A 298 2.28 -11.81 -32.74
CA GLY A 298 3.16 -10.89 -33.45
C GLY A 298 2.79 -9.43 -33.14
N ASP A 299 3.72 -8.53 -33.31
CA ASP A 299 3.51 -7.10 -33.15
C ASP A 299 4.16 -6.30 -34.30
N ARG A 300 3.89 -4.99 -34.35
CA ARG A 300 4.40 -4.08 -35.38
C ARG A 300 5.93 -4.04 -35.42
N THR A 301 6.59 -4.18 -34.29
CA THR A 301 8.07 -4.11 -34.18
C THR A 301 8.77 -5.40 -34.60
N GLY A 302 8.03 -6.49 -34.81
CA GLY A 302 8.58 -7.83 -35.12
C GLY A 302 9.24 -8.53 -33.93
N THR A 303 9.18 -7.92 -32.72
CA THR A 303 9.76 -8.52 -31.50
C THR A 303 8.91 -9.69 -30.99
N GLY A 304 7.59 -9.65 -31.18
CA GLY A 304 6.63 -10.58 -30.63
C GLY A 304 6.25 -10.22 -29.18
N THR A 305 5.03 -10.55 -28.80
CA THR A 305 4.48 -10.26 -27.48
C THR A 305 3.74 -11.45 -26.90
N ILE A 306 3.65 -11.50 -25.57
CA ILE A 306 2.71 -12.32 -24.82
C ILE A 306 1.73 -11.34 -24.19
N SER A 307 0.42 -11.52 -24.37
CA SER A 307 -0.55 -10.51 -23.95
C SER A 307 -1.80 -11.09 -23.31
N LYS A 308 -2.44 -10.23 -22.48
CA LYS A 308 -3.76 -10.42 -21.89
C LYS A 308 -4.60 -9.17 -22.13
N PHE A 309 -5.90 -9.34 -22.35
CA PHE A 309 -6.79 -8.24 -22.68
C PHE A 309 -7.77 -7.93 -21.55
N GLY A 310 -7.91 -6.62 -21.22
CA GLY A 310 -8.92 -6.15 -20.30
C GLY A 310 -8.54 -6.36 -18.82
N CYS A 311 -7.45 -5.72 -18.36
CA CYS A 311 -6.98 -5.77 -16.98
C CYS A 311 -7.15 -4.42 -16.30
N SER A 312 -7.04 -4.36 -14.96
CA SER A 312 -7.05 -3.12 -14.22
C SER A 312 -6.23 -3.21 -12.93
N MET A 313 -5.65 -2.08 -12.55
CA MET A 313 -4.95 -1.88 -11.28
C MET A 313 -5.47 -0.60 -10.61
N ARG A 314 -5.40 -0.53 -9.27
CA ARG A 314 -5.83 0.63 -8.49
C ARG A 314 -4.79 0.98 -7.44
N TYR A 315 -4.48 2.26 -7.34
CA TYR A 315 -3.49 2.81 -6.41
C TYR A 315 -4.12 3.92 -5.54
N ASP A 316 -3.86 3.88 -4.24
CA ASP A 316 -4.32 4.90 -3.27
C ASP A 316 -3.28 6.03 -3.18
N LEU A 317 -3.65 7.21 -3.67
CA LEU A 317 -2.76 8.39 -3.68
C LEU A 317 -2.81 9.21 -2.38
N ARG A 318 -3.65 8.85 -1.41
CA ARG A 318 -3.86 9.64 -0.18
C ARG A 318 -2.64 9.63 0.74
N ARG A 319 -1.86 8.54 0.69
CA ARG A 319 -0.82 8.26 1.70
C ARG A 319 0.56 7.98 1.12
N SER A 320 0.62 7.54 -0.13
CA SER A 320 1.86 7.19 -0.82
C SER A 320 1.74 7.47 -2.30
N PHE A 321 2.88 7.53 -2.99
CA PHE A 321 2.95 7.77 -4.42
C PHE A 321 3.43 6.50 -5.14
N PRO A 322 2.66 5.92 -6.09
CA PRO A 322 2.95 4.64 -6.70
C PRO A 322 4.10 4.72 -7.73
N LEU A 323 5.27 5.07 -7.27
CA LEU A 323 6.52 4.93 -8.01
C LEU A 323 7.10 3.55 -7.71
N LEU A 324 6.99 2.61 -8.65
CA LEU A 324 7.29 1.21 -8.43
C LEU A 324 8.69 0.99 -7.86
N THR A 325 8.82 0.00 -6.96
CA THR A 325 10.02 -0.24 -6.16
C THR A 325 10.73 -1.54 -6.52
N SER A 326 10.05 -2.50 -7.14
CA SER A 326 10.65 -3.78 -7.58
C SER A 326 11.71 -3.63 -8.66
N LYS A 327 11.78 -2.47 -9.31
CA LYS A 327 12.90 -1.96 -10.11
C LYS A 327 12.91 -0.44 -10.06
N ARG A 328 14.06 0.18 -10.33
CA ARG A 328 14.17 1.65 -10.38
C ARG A 328 13.42 2.21 -11.59
N VAL A 329 12.50 3.14 -11.36
CA VAL A 329 11.82 3.96 -12.38
C VAL A 329 12.55 5.29 -12.53
N PHE A 330 12.68 5.78 -13.74
CA PHE A 330 13.34 7.05 -14.07
C PHE A 330 12.41 8.23 -13.77
N TRP A 331 12.38 8.68 -12.51
CA TRP A 331 11.48 9.73 -12.03
C TRP A 331 11.55 11.04 -12.80
N ARG A 332 12.79 11.55 -13.08
CA ARG A 332 12.94 12.78 -13.87
C ARG A 332 12.24 12.66 -15.23
N GLY A 333 12.40 11.54 -15.91
CA GLY A 333 11.74 11.29 -17.18
C GLY A 333 10.22 11.34 -17.06
N VAL A 334 9.64 10.74 -16.01
CA VAL A 334 8.18 10.78 -15.75
C VAL A 334 7.68 12.22 -15.58
N ALA A 335 8.32 12.98 -14.70
CA ALA A 335 7.85 14.32 -14.36
C ALA A 335 8.05 15.32 -15.52
N GLU A 336 9.20 15.30 -16.19
CA GLU A 336 9.50 16.20 -17.31
C GLU A 336 8.60 15.89 -18.53
N GLU A 337 8.33 14.62 -18.83
CA GLU A 337 7.40 14.24 -19.91
C GLU A 337 5.98 14.73 -19.60
N LEU A 338 5.51 14.55 -18.36
CA LEU A 338 4.18 15.03 -17.97
C LEU A 338 4.08 16.56 -18.07
N LEU A 339 5.09 17.30 -17.61
CA LEU A 339 5.13 18.75 -17.75
C LEU A 339 5.15 19.19 -19.22
N TRP A 340 5.83 18.44 -20.07
CA TRP A 340 5.85 18.67 -21.52
C TRP A 340 4.46 18.42 -22.15
N PHE A 341 3.73 17.38 -21.70
CA PHE A 341 2.32 17.18 -22.10
C PHE A 341 1.42 18.31 -21.61
N VAL A 342 1.54 18.73 -20.34
CA VAL A 342 0.76 19.84 -19.76
C VAL A 342 0.98 21.13 -20.54
N LYS A 343 2.20 21.41 -20.99
CA LYS A 343 2.52 22.56 -21.83
C LYS A 343 1.91 22.46 -23.25
N GLY A 344 1.49 21.28 -23.69
CA GLY A 344 0.99 21.05 -25.06
C GLY A 344 2.10 21.02 -26.12
N SER A 345 3.36 20.90 -25.72
CA SER A 345 4.49 20.87 -26.64
C SER A 345 4.53 19.57 -27.45
N THR A 346 5.08 19.65 -28.66
CA THR A 346 5.30 18.55 -29.59
C THR A 346 6.79 18.42 -29.96
N ASN A 347 7.62 19.31 -29.43
CA ASN A 347 9.05 19.39 -29.69
C ASN A 347 9.83 18.52 -28.69
N ALA A 348 10.28 17.34 -29.12
CA ALA A 348 11.03 16.42 -28.28
C ALA A 348 12.46 16.92 -27.91
N ASN A 349 12.99 17.95 -28.59
CA ASN A 349 14.25 18.57 -28.20
C ASN A 349 14.17 19.16 -26.80
N GLU A 350 13.01 19.71 -26.37
CA GLU A 350 12.81 20.26 -25.04
C GLU A 350 13.04 19.19 -23.93
N LEU A 351 12.68 17.94 -24.19
CA LEU A 351 12.93 16.82 -23.29
C LEU A 351 14.40 16.41 -23.31
N LYS A 352 15.01 16.37 -24.48
CA LYS A 352 16.42 16.01 -24.67
C LYS A 352 17.36 16.98 -23.95
N GLU A 353 17.09 18.27 -24.01
CA GLU A 353 17.83 19.32 -23.26
C GLU A 353 17.79 19.09 -21.75
N LYS A 354 16.74 18.46 -21.24
CA LYS A 354 16.57 18.08 -19.83
C LYS A 354 17.11 16.69 -19.50
N GLY A 355 17.82 16.04 -20.45
CA GLY A 355 18.38 14.70 -20.28
C GLY A 355 17.35 13.57 -20.38
N VAL A 356 16.20 13.80 -21.04
CA VAL A 356 15.12 12.83 -21.23
C VAL A 356 15.01 12.47 -22.71
N GLY A 357 15.65 11.36 -23.13
CA GLY A 357 15.73 10.88 -24.52
C GLY A 357 14.73 9.78 -24.86
N ILE A 358 13.61 9.66 -24.13
CA ILE A 358 12.63 8.57 -24.33
C ILE A 358 11.89 8.66 -25.67
N TRP A 359 11.88 9.82 -26.31
CA TRP A 359 11.26 10.07 -27.62
C TRP A 359 12.25 10.12 -28.78
N ASP A 360 13.58 9.99 -28.52
CA ASP A 360 14.62 10.11 -29.57
C ASP A 360 14.40 9.12 -30.72
N GLY A 361 13.96 7.88 -30.42
CA GLY A 361 13.65 6.88 -31.44
C GLY A 361 12.50 7.30 -32.35
N ASN A 362 11.39 7.77 -31.78
CA ASN A 362 10.20 8.18 -32.53
C ASN A 362 10.34 9.53 -33.21
N GLY A 363 11.28 10.39 -32.76
CA GLY A 363 11.62 11.67 -33.37
C GLY A 363 12.76 11.58 -34.40
N SER A 364 13.36 10.40 -34.59
CA SER A 364 14.47 10.25 -35.51
C SER A 364 14.07 10.43 -36.97
N ARG A 365 15.02 10.84 -37.83
CA ARG A 365 14.76 11.02 -39.25
C ARG A 365 14.30 9.71 -39.88
N GLU A 366 14.98 8.62 -39.57
CA GLU A 366 14.70 7.28 -40.08
C GLU A 366 13.28 6.82 -39.74
N TYR A 367 12.86 7.05 -38.51
CA TYR A 367 11.53 6.65 -38.06
C TYR A 367 10.44 7.50 -38.72
N LEU A 368 10.58 8.84 -38.72
CA LEU A 368 9.63 9.76 -39.35
C LEU A 368 9.45 9.46 -40.83
N ASP A 369 10.55 9.18 -41.55
CA ASP A 369 10.49 8.79 -42.97
C ASP A 369 9.76 7.46 -43.16
N SER A 370 10.01 6.48 -42.30
CA SER A 370 9.40 5.15 -42.40
C SER A 370 7.87 5.16 -42.24
N ILE A 371 7.33 6.18 -41.55
CA ILE A 371 5.89 6.31 -41.32
C ILE A 371 5.24 7.39 -42.20
N GLY A 372 5.97 7.94 -43.21
CA GLY A 372 5.46 8.91 -44.18
C GLY A 372 5.43 10.37 -43.68
N LEU A 373 6.17 10.69 -42.61
CA LEU A 373 6.29 12.04 -42.05
C LEU A 373 7.63 12.71 -42.41
N SER A 374 8.15 12.46 -43.64
CA SER A 374 9.42 13.00 -44.13
C SER A 374 9.48 14.54 -44.19
N HIS A 375 8.33 15.18 -44.26
CA HIS A 375 8.18 16.64 -44.29
C HIS A 375 8.38 17.29 -42.92
N ARG A 376 8.35 16.51 -41.81
CA ARG A 376 8.52 17.05 -40.47
C ARG A 376 10.01 17.21 -40.12
N GLU A 377 10.31 18.19 -39.27
CA GLU A 377 11.62 18.33 -38.67
C GLU A 377 11.93 17.16 -37.72
N VAL A 378 13.20 16.82 -37.56
CA VAL A 378 13.65 15.82 -36.56
C VAL A 378 13.21 16.27 -35.17
N ASN A 379 12.62 15.36 -34.40
CA ASN A 379 12.02 15.60 -33.08
C ASN A 379 10.71 16.40 -33.09
N ASP A 380 10.11 16.66 -34.26
CA ASP A 380 8.71 17.07 -34.36
C ASP A 380 7.80 15.84 -34.33
N LEU A 381 7.18 15.58 -33.19
CA LEU A 381 6.35 14.39 -32.99
C LEU A 381 4.92 14.56 -33.54
N GLY A 382 4.58 15.73 -34.05
CA GLY A 382 3.23 16.02 -34.52
C GLY A 382 2.23 16.22 -33.36
N PRO A 383 0.93 16.23 -33.64
CA PRO A 383 -0.12 16.59 -32.65
C PRO A 383 -0.41 15.47 -31.65
N VAL A 384 0.66 15.00 -30.94
CA VAL A 384 0.58 13.90 -29.95
C VAL A 384 0.09 14.40 -28.60
N TYR A 385 -0.35 13.50 -27.73
CA TYR A 385 -0.69 13.64 -26.30
C TYR A 385 -1.04 15.06 -25.81
N GLY A 386 -0.03 15.83 -25.39
CA GLY A 386 -0.19 17.17 -24.83
C GLY A 386 -0.83 18.15 -25.80
N PHE A 387 -0.53 18.06 -27.08
CA PHE A 387 -1.19 18.87 -28.10
C PHE A 387 -2.70 18.63 -28.10
N GLN A 388 -3.14 17.36 -28.05
CA GLN A 388 -4.57 17.05 -27.96
C GLN A 388 -5.18 17.51 -26.63
N TRP A 389 -4.42 17.53 -25.54
CA TRP A 389 -4.92 18.03 -24.26
C TRP A 389 -5.18 19.53 -24.27
N ARG A 390 -4.34 20.30 -24.97
CA ARG A 390 -4.38 21.78 -24.96
C ARG A 390 -4.98 22.42 -26.20
N HIS A 391 -4.95 21.71 -27.34
CA HIS A 391 -5.31 22.23 -28.65
C HIS A 391 -6.12 21.22 -29.47
N PHE A 392 -7.05 20.50 -28.84
CA PHE A 392 -7.80 19.42 -29.50
C PHE A 392 -8.47 19.93 -30.76
N ASN A 393 -8.23 19.21 -31.87
CA ASN A 393 -8.76 19.54 -33.19
C ASN A 393 -8.29 20.91 -33.79
N ALA A 394 -7.19 21.47 -33.26
CA ALA A 394 -6.49 22.53 -33.99
C ALA A 394 -5.76 21.91 -35.19
N GLU A 395 -5.70 22.65 -36.29
CA GLU A 395 -4.89 22.29 -37.46
C GLU A 395 -3.41 22.39 -37.07
N TYR A 396 -2.70 21.25 -37.20
CA TYR A 396 -1.29 21.18 -36.84
C TYR A 396 -0.40 21.53 -38.02
N THR A 397 0.55 22.42 -37.81
CA THR A 397 1.56 22.81 -38.83
C THR A 397 2.93 22.21 -38.48
N ASP A 398 3.56 22.68 -37.42
CA ASP A 398 4.89 22.23 -36.96
C ASP A 398 5.06 22.51 -35.46
N MET A 399 6.20 22.04 -34.90
CA MET A 399 6.50 22.15 -33.48
C MET A 399 6.88 23.57 -32.99
N HIS A 400 7.03 24.54 -33.90
CA HIS A 400 7.40 25.92 -33.59
C HIS A 400 6.23 26.89 -33.65
N ALA A 401 5.09 26.45 -34.23
CA ALA A 401 3.93 27.28 -34.42
C ALA A 401 3.22 27.64 -33.11
N ASP A 402 2.65 28.82 -33.04
CA ASP A 402 1.81 29.26 -31.93
C ASP A 402 0.37 28.74 -32.09
N TYR A 403 -0.06 27.90 -31.14
CA TYR A 403 -1.40 27.34 -31.10
C TYR A 403 -2.29 28.00 -30.04
N THR A 404 -1.88 29.09 -29.41
CA THR A 404 -2.63 29.81 -28.41
C THR A 404 -4.03 30.17 -28.94
N GLY A 405 -5.06 29.75 -28.23
CA GLY A 405 -6.46 29.98 -28.59
C GLY A 405 -6.98 29.16 -29.77
N LYS A 406 -6.20 28.19 -30.29
CA LYS A 406 -6.64 27.30 -31.37
C LYS A 406 -7.11 25.95 -30.76
N GLY A 407 -8.18 25.38 -31.32
CA GLY A 407 -8.77 24.14 -30.86
C GLY A 407 -9.44 24.26 -29.49
N VAL A 408 -9.56 23.13 -28.81
CA VAL A 408 -10.16 23.04 -27.46
C VAL A 408 -9.09 22.72 -26.43
N ASP A 409 -8.96 23.55 -25.40
CA ASP A 409 -8.13 23.28 -24.23
C ASP A 409 -8.90 22.39 -23.24
N GLN A 410 -8.79 21.06 -23.44
CA GLN A 410 -9.47 20.08 -22.61
C GLN A 410 -8.99 20.09 -21.16
N LEU A 411 -7.68 20.36 -20.92
CA LEU A 411 -7.11 20.38 -19.57
C LEU A 411 -7.66 21.54 -18.75
N ALA A 412 -7.75 22.73 -19.35
CA ALA A 412 -8.39 23.89 -18.71
C ALA A 412 -9.88 23.63 -18.45
N GLU A 413 -10.61 23.00 -19.40
CA GLU A 413 -12.02 22.61 -19.19
C GLU A 413 -12.20 21.60 -18.06
N VAL A 414 -11.32 20.61 -17.93
CA VAL A 414 -11.33 19.62 -16.84
C VAL A 414 -11.20 20.33 -15.50
N ILE A 415 -10.21 21.21 -15.36
CA ILE A 415 -9.98 21.99 -14.13
C ILE A 415 -11.18 22.88 -13.81
N HIS A 416 -11.72 23.58 -14.83
CA HIS A 416 -12.91 24.41 -14.67
C HIS A 416 -14.11 23.60 -14.17
N LYS A 417 -14.37 22.42 -14.75
CA LYS A 417 -15.48 21.54 -14.33
C LYS A 417 -15.28 21.00 -12.92
N ILE A 418 -14.07 20.58 -12.55
CA ILE A 418 -13.76 20.12 -11.18
C ILE A 418 -14.08 21.22 -10.16
N LYS A 419 -13.69 22.46 -10.42
CA LYS A 419 -13.93 23.60 -9.52
C LYS A 419 -15.40 24.02 -9.44
N ASN A 420 -16.13 24.02 -10.56
CA ASN A 420 -17.45 24.65 -10.67
C ASN A 420 -18.61 23.65 -10.76
N ASN A 421 -18.36 22.43 -11.23
CA ASN A 421 -19.36 21.38 -11.36
C ASN A 421 -18.77 19.98 -11.10
N PRO A 422 -18.30 19.71 -9.86
CA PRO A 422 -17.57 18.47 -9.53
C PRO A 422 -18.39 17.19 -9.70
N ASN A 423 -19.71 17.29 -9.81
CA ASN A 423 -20.61 16.14 -10.03
C ASN A 423 -20.83 15.83 -11.52
N ASP A 424 -20.24 16.58 -12.45
CA ASP A 424 -20.35 16.29 -13.88
C ASP A 424 -19.66 14.96 -14.22
N ARG A 425 -20.36 14.09 -14.94
CA ARG A 425 -19.82 12.80 -15.42
C ARG A 425 -18.97 12.95 -16.70
N ARG A 426 -18.86 14.16 -17.23
CA ARG A 426 -18.11 14.53 -18.45
C ARG A 426 -16.83 15.31 -18.12
N ILE A 427 -16.19 14.98 -17.00
CA ILE A 427 -14.85 15.48 -16.65
C ILE A 427 -13.85 14.52 -17.31
N LEU A 428 -13.58 14.75 -18.58
CA LEU A 428 -12.87 13.82 -19.47
C LEU A 428 -11.70 14.53 -20.14
N LEU A 429 -10.61 13.79 -20.35
CA LEU A 429 -9.42 14.24 -21.08
C LEU A 429 -9.01 13.13 -22.05
N THR A 430 -8.93 13.43 -23.35
CA THR A 430 -8.55 12.47 -24.39
C THR A 430 -7.39 12.96 -25.24
N ALA A 431 -6.42 12.07 -25.48
CA ALA A 431 -5.38 12.28 -26.48
C ALA A 431 -5.72 11.59 -27.82
N TRP A 432 -6.77 10.77 -27.87
CA TRP A 432 -7.16 10.01 -29.06
C TRP A 432 -8.00 10.88 -29.98
N ASN A 433 -7.42 11.26 -31.11
CA ASN A 433 -8.10 12.01 -32.17
C ASN A 433 -7.95 11.27 -33.49
N PRO A 434 -8.99 10.52 -33.94
CA PRO A 434 -8.92 9.73 -35.18
C PRO A 434 -8.55 10.54 -36.43
N ALA A 435 -8.94 11.82 -36.49
CA ALA A 435 -8.62 12.69 -37.63
C ALA A 435 -7.12 13.01 -37.73
N ALA A 436 -6.42 13.08 -36.57
CA ALA A 436 -5.02 13.47 -36.51
C ALA A 436 -4.03 12.29 -36.45
N LEU A 437 -4.48 11.03 -36.37
CA LEU A 437 -3.60 9.87 -36.16
C LEU A 437 -2.50 9.73 -37.20
N LYS A 438 -2.76 10.11 -38.45
CA LYS A 438 -1.77 10.03 -39.55
C LYS A 438 -0.67 11.10 -39.46
N GLU A 439 -0.91 12.11 -38.65
CA GLU A 439 0.04 13.21 -38.43
C GLU A 439 0.88 13.00 -37.17
N MET A 440 0.60 11.98 -36.38
CA MET A 440 1.29 11.67 -35.12
C MET A 440 2.46 10.74 -35.37
N ALA A 441 3.64 11.05 -34.85
CA ALA A 441 4.77 10.15 -34.87
C ALA A 441 4.44 8.83 -34.15
N LEU A 442 3.63 8.87 -33.11
CA LEU A 442 3.15 7.68 -32.41
C LEU A 442 1.70 7.90 -31.92
N PRO A 443 0.73 7.08 -32.36
CA PRO A 443 -0.64 7.13 -31.83
C PRO A 443 -0.66 6.89 -30.31
N PRO A 444 -1.42 7.69 -29.54
CA PRO A 444 -1.41 7.62 -28.07
C PRO A 444 -1.76 6.25 -27.53
N CYS A 445 -0.90 5.69 -26.65
CA CYS A 445 -1.14 4.43 -25.95
C CYS A 445 -2.09 4.64 -24.76
N HIS A 446 -1.77 5.59 -23.86
CA HIS A 446 -2.69 6.08 -22.82
C HIS A 446 -3.55 7.19 -23.41
N MET A 447 -4.76 6.82 -23.81
CA MET A 447 -5.52 7.62 -24.76
C MET A 447 -6.64 8.45 -24.14
N PHE A 448 -7.08 8.10 -22.92
CA PHE A 448 -8.28 8.69 -22.33
C PHE A 448 -8.27 8.56 -20.82
N CYS A 449 -8.68 9.62 -20.11
CA CYS A 449 -8.92 9.53 -18.67
C CYS A 449 -10.18 10.29 -18.25
N GLN A 450 -10.76 9.85 -17.13
CA GLN A 450 -11.93 10.45 -16.49
C GLN A 450 -11.60 10.78 -15.05
N PHE A 451 -12.00 11.97 -14.62
CA PHE A 451 -11.84 12.41 -13.24
C PHE A 451 -13.16 12.30 -12.47
N TYR A 452 -13.04 12.04 -11.17
CA TYR A 452 -14.16 11.87 -10.27
C TYR A 452 -13.87 12.54 -8.93
N VAL A 453 -14.80 13.41 -8.50
CA VAL A 453 -14.71 14.12 -7.22
C VAL A 453 -15.69 13.53 -6.22
N ALA A 454 -15.20 13.15 -5.04
CA ALA A 454 -16.03 12.70 -3.94
C ALA A 454 -15.33 12.96 -2.60
N ASN A 455 -16.07 13.38 -1.59
CA ASN A 455 -15.57 13.60 -0.23
C ASN A 455 -14.35 14.54 -0.14
N GLY A 456 -14.27 15.53 -1.03
CA GLY A 456 -13.12 16.44 -1.10
C GLY A 456 -11.86 15.83 -1.71
N GLU A 457 -11.99 14.69 -2.39
CA GLU A 457 -10.90 13.97 -3.05
C GLU A 457 -11.11 13.89 -4.55
N LEU A 458 -10.00 13.94 -5.30
CA LEU A 458 -9.97 13.75 -6.76
C LEU A 458 -9.38 12.39 -7.10
N SER A 459 -10.14 11.58 -7.83
CA SER A 459 -9.68 10.31 -8.41
C SER A 459 -9.60 10.40 -9.93
N CYS A 460 -8.73 9.61 -10.54
CA CYS A 460 -8.55 9.50 -11.98
C CYS A 460 -8.64 8.04 -12.42
N GLN A 461 -9.41 7.77 -13.48
CA GLN A 461 -9.36 6.50 -14.19
C GLN A 461 -8.80 6.74 -15.60
N MET A 462 -7.72 6.06 -15.95
CA MET A 462 -7.07 6.15 -17.27
C MET A 462 -7.21 4.84 -18.02
N TYR A 463 -7.62 4.92 -19.28
CA TYR A 463 -7.62 3.79 -20.20
C TYR A 463 -6.41 3.84 -21.13
N GLN A 464 -5.63 2.76 -21.12
CA GLN A 464 -4.48 2.55 -21.99
C GLN A 464 -4.75 1.37 -22.95
N ARG A 465 -4.75 1.62 -24.25
CA ARG A 465 -5.07 0.62 -25.28
C ARG A 465 -3.96 -0.40 -25.52
N SER A 466 -2.70 0.00 -25.31
CA SER A 466 -1.50 -0.78 -25.59
C SER A 466 -0.51 -0.53 -24.45
N CYS A 467 -0.22 -1.59 -23.68
CA CYS A 467 0.40 -1.48 -22.37
C CYS A 467 1.66 -2.34 -22.29
N ASP A 468 2.81 -1.78 -22.64
CA ASP A 468 4.11 -2.42 -22.40
C ASP A 468 4.35 -2.54 -20.90
N MET A 469 4.21 -3.74 -20.36
CA MET A 469 4.39 -4.03 -18.94
C MET A 469 5.83 -3.83 -18.48
N GLY A 470 6.81 -3.93 -19.41
CA GLY A 470 8.22 -3.81 -19.08
C GLY A 470 8.66 -2.36 -18.81
N LEU A 471 8.35 -1.43 -19.70
CA LEU A 471 8.83 -0.05 -19.65
C LEU A 471 7.71 0.98 -19.51
N GLY A 472 6.67 0.89 -20.36
CA GLY A 472 5.63 1.93 -20.44
C GLY A 472 4.74 1.98 -19.21
N VAL A 473 4.19 0.84 -18.76
CA VAL A 473 3.22 0.79 -17.65
C VAL A 473 3.76 1.38 -16.35
N PRO A 474 4.99 1.07 -15.88
CA PRO A 474 5.56 1.73 -14.70
C PRO A 474 5.63 3.26 -14.81
N PHE A 475 5.96 3.76 -15.99
CA PHE A 475 6.00 5.19 -16.29
C PHE A 475 4.59 5.82 -16.24
N ASN A 476 3.62 5.16 -16.88
CA ASN A 476 2.25 5.67 -16.96
C ASN A 476 1.53 5.65 -15.61
N ILE A 477 1.81 4.66 -14.73
CA ILE A 477 1.30 4.66 -13.34
C ILE A 477 1.75 5.93 -12.63
N ALA A 478 3.05 6.23 -12.65
CA ALA A 478 3.60 7.40 -11.98
C ALA A 478 3.13 8.72 -12.63
N SER A 479 3.08 8.80 -13.96
CA SER A 479 2.69 10.00 -14.72
C SER A 479 1.24 10.42 -14.42
N TYR A 480 0.28 9.49 -14.50
CA TYR A 480 -1.13 9.82 -14.23
C TYR A 480 -1.43 9.98 -12.73
N SER A 481 -0.68 9.33 -11.87
CA SER A 481 -0.72 9.61 -10.43
C SER A 481 -0.25 11.03 -10.13
N LEU A 482 0.84 11.49 -10.76
CA LEU A 482 1.32 12.86 -10.65
C LEU A 482 0.31 13.87 -11.21
N LEU A 483 -0.25 13.63 -12.40
CA LEU A 483 -1.27 14.47 -12.99
C LEU A 483 -2.49 14.62 -12.05
N THR A 484 -2.92 13.52 -11.43
CA THR A 484 -4.04 13.52 -10.47
C THR A 484 -3.72 14.38 -9.26
N CYS A 485 -2.49 14.27 -8.70
CA CYS A 485 -2.05 15.08 -7.57
C CYS A 485 -1.93 16.58 -7.94
N MET A 486 -1.40 16.91 -9.12
CA MET A 486 -1.31 18.29 -9.62
C MET A 486 -2.69 18.93 -9.77
N ILE A 487 -3.62 18.25 -10.44
CA ILE A 487 -4.99 18.76 -10.64
C ILE A 487 -5.72 18.86 -9.29
N ALA A 488 -5.54 17.89 -8.38
CA ALA A 488 -6.12 17.96 -7.04
C ALA A 488 -5.66 19.24 -6.32
N GLN A 489 -4.35 19.53 -6.33
CA GLN A 489 -3.79 20.72 -5.69
C GLN A 489 -4.33 22.03 -6.28
N VAL A 490 -4.37 22.17 -7.61
CA VAL A 490 -4.87 23.40 -8.24
C VAL A 490 -6.40 23.58 -8.09
N CYS A 491 -7.09 22.51 -7.70
CA CYS A 491 -8.54 22.53 -7.43
C CYS A 491 -8.87 22.51 -5.92
N ASP A 492 -7.88 22.67 -5.03
CA ASP A 492 -8.03 22.62 -3.57
C ASP A 492 -8.69 21.31 -3.07
N LEU A 493 -8.42 20.21 -3.74
CA LEU A 493 -8.84 18.85 -3.39
C LEU A 493 -7.66 18.02 -2.88
N LYS A 494 -7.96 16.91 -2.18
CA LYS A 494 -6.96 15.89 -1.84
C LYS A 494 -6.88 14.85 -2.95
N PRO A 495 -5.70 14.23 -3.19
CA PRO A 495 -5.60 13.08 -4.07
C PRO A 495 -6.44 11.90 -3.54
N GLY A 496 -7.13 11.20 -4.43
CA GLY A 496 -7.92 10.01 -4.14
C GLY A 496 -7.28 8.75 -4.72
N ASP A 497 -7.94 8.09 -5.67
CA ASP A 497 -7.45 6.87 -6.31
C ASP A 497 -6.96 7.17 -7.74
N PHE A 498 -5.90 6.48 -8.17
CA PHE A 498 -5.59 6.27 -9.56
C PHE A 498 -6.01 4.86 -10.00
N VAL A 499 -6.85 4.76 -11.03
CA VAL A 499 -7.32 3.50 -11.61
C VAL A 499 -6.76 3.36 -13.02
N HIS A 500 -5.90 2.38 -13.22
CA HIS A 500 -5.29 2.09 -14.51
C HIS A 500 -6.04 0.93 -15.19
N VAL A 501 -6.74 1.23 -16.27
CA VAL A 501 -7.45 0.24 -17.09
C VAL A 501 -6.62 -0.05 -18.33
N LEU A 502 -6.26 -1.31 -18.49
CA LEU A 502 -5.36 -1.81 -19.53
C LEU A 502 -6.15 -2.59 -20.58
N GLY A 503 -6.05 -2.19 -21.83
CA GLY A 503 -6.57 -2.90 -22.97
C GLY A 503 -5.71 -4.12 -23.30
N ASP A 504 -4.77 -4.00 -24.24
CA ASP A 504 -3.78 -5.03 -24.55
C ASP A 504 -2.57 -4.87 -23.61
N ALA A 505 -2.59 -5.59 -22.49
CA ALA A 505 -1.48 -5.66 -21.55
C ALA A 505 -0.49 -6.73 -22.02
N HIS A 506 0.74 -6.33 -22.39
CA HIS A 506 1.68 -7.22 -23.04
C HIS A 506 3.10 -7.13 -22.49
N VAL A 507 3.80 -8.25 -22.61
CA VAL A 507 5.22 -8.42 -22.34
C VAL A 507 5.89 -8.71 -23.68
N TYR A 508 6.85 -7.89 -24.09
CA TYR A 508 7.66 -8.17 -25.28
C TYR A 508 8.53 -9.42 -25.06
N ALA A 509 8.75 -10.21 -26.10
CA ALA A 509 9.51 -11.45 -26.00
C ALA A 509 10.91 -11.26 -25.40
N ASN A 510 11.59 -10.16 -25.73
CA ASN A 510 12.89 -9.78 -25.20
C ASN A 510 12.86 -9.21 -23.77
N HIS A 511 11.67 -8.93 -23.21
CA HIS A 511 11.48 -8.47 -21.83
C HIS A 511 11.16 -9.61 -20.85
N VAL A 512 10.88 -10.84 -21.34
CA VAL A 512 10.46 -11.96 -20.48
C VAL A 512 11.49 -12.27 -19.40
N GLU A 513 12.76 -12.46 -19.74
CA GLU A 513 13.80 -12.80 -18.76
C GLU A 513 14.13 -11.63 -17.80
N PRO A 514 14.25 -10.37 -18.25
CA PRO A 514 14.32 -9.22 -17.35
C PRO A 514 13.13 -9.14 -16.37
N LEU A 515 11.92 -9.38 -16.83
CA LEU A 515 10.73 -9.35 -15.97
C LEU A 515 10.66 -10.53 -14.99
N LYS A 516 11.10 -11.73 -15.39
CA LYS A 516 11.29 -12.84 -14.45
C LYS A 516 12.30 -12.51 -13.35
N THR A 517 13.31 -11.71 -13.67
CA THR A 517 14.25 -11.18 -12.65
C THR A 517 13.55 -10.19 -11.72
N GLN A 518 12.73 -9.28 -12.26
CA GLN A 518 11.94 -8.35 -11.47
C GLN A 518 10.94 -9.06 -10.54
N LEU A 519 10.32 -10.15 -10.99
CA LEU A 519 9.39 -10.95 -10.18
C LEU A 519 10.02 -11.61 -8.94
N LYS A 520 11.36 -11.66 -8.85
CA LYS A 520 12.07 -12.12 -7.66
C LYS A 520 12.31 -11.00 -6.63
N ASN A 521 12.06 -9.77 -7.01
CA ASN A 521 12.24 -8.61 -6.15
C ASN A 521 10.98 -8.36 -5.34
N GLU A 522 11.13 -8.25 -4.03
CA GLU A 522 10.06 -7.90 -3.11
C GLU A 522 9.76 -6.39 -3.20
N PRO A 523 8.48 -5.99 -3.32
CA PRO A 523 8.09 -4.59 -3.24
C PRO A 523 8.51 -3.96 -1.91
N ARG A 524 8.99 -2.73 -1.97
CA ARG A 524 9.31 -1.91 -0.82
C ARG A 524 8.25 -0.82 -0.64
N PRO A 525 8.14 -0.21 0.54
CA PRO A 525 7.20 0.90 0.74
C PRO A 525 7.29 1.94 -0.38
N PHE A 526 6.16 2.36 -0.90
CA PHE A 526 6.12 3.46 -1.86
C PHE A 526 6.63 4.76 -1.25
N PRO A 527 7.28 5.63 -2.04
CA PRO A 527 7.68 6.96 -1.59
C PRO A 527 6.46 7.86 -1.32
N GLN A 528 6.73 9.00 -0.73
CA GLN A 528 5.78 10.11 -0.64
C GLN A 528 6.12 11.14 -1.73
N LEU A 529 5.09 11.73 -2.32
CA LEU A 529 5.20 12.89 -3.18
C LEU A 529 4.88 14.14 -2.37
N LYS A 530 5.81 15.08 -2.35
CA LYS A 530 5.57 16.43 -1.85
C LYS A 530 5.58 17.39 -3.04
N ILE A 531 4.53 18.20 -3.11
CA ILE A 531 4.36 19.21 -4.16
C ILE A 531 4.46 20.57 -3.50
N ASN A 532 5.16 21.52 -4.15
CA ASN A 532 5.25 22.90 -3.69
C ASN A 532 3.82 23.50 -3.54
N PRO A 533 3.39 23.83 -2.31
CA PRO A 533 2.01 24.26 -2.06
C PRO A 533 1.66 25.63 -2.64
N ASP A 534 2.66 26.41 -3.05
CA ASP A 534 2.48 27.76 -3.58
C ASP A 534 2.03 27.75 -5.04
N VAL A 535 2.23 26.62 -5.76
CA VAL A 535 1.78 26.48 -7.16
C VAL A 535 0.27 26.23 -7.20
N LYS A 536 -0.48 27.18 -7.77
CA LYS A 536 -1.96 27.17 -7.86
C LYS A 536 -2.49 27.13 -9.29
N ASP A 537 -1.59 27.10 -10.27
CA ASP A 537 -1.91 27.00 -11.69
C ASP A 537 -1.24 25.77 -12.29
N ILE A 538 -1.96 25.04 -13.13
CA ILE A 538 -1.46 23.82 -13.78
C ILE A 538 -0.25 24.11 -14.68
N ASP A 539 -0.20 25.29 -15.28
CA ASP A 539 0.87 25.75 -16.16
C ASP A 539 2.08 26.30 -15.37
N GLY A 540 1.95 26.50 -14.06
CA GLY A 540 3.00 27.03 -13.18
C GLY A 540 4.00 26.00 -12.68
N PHE A 541 3.71 24.70 -12.79
CA PHE A 541 4.57 23.66 -12.27
C PHE A 541 5.90 23.52 -13.02
N LYS A 542 6.96 23.25 -12.25
CA LYS A 542 8.30 22.89 -12.72
C LYS A 542 8.76 21.62 -12.04
N PHE A 543 9.79 20.98 -12.56
CA PHE A 543 10.34 19.75 -11.98
C PHE A 543 10.74 19.91 -10.51
N GLU A 544 11.27 21.08 -10.15
CA GLU A 544 11.74 21.42 -8.80
C GLU A 544 10.58 21.54 -7.78
N ASP A 545 9.35 21.66 -8.24
CA ASP A 545 8.16 21.69 -7.36
C ASP A 545 7.76 20.30 -6.85
N PHE A 546 8.41 19.23 -7.33
CA PHE A 546 8.12 17.85 -6.97
C PHE A 546 9.29 17.21 -6.21
N GLU A 547 9.08 16.87 -4.96
CA GLU A 547 10.03 16.13 -4.13
C GLU A 547 9.52 14.71 -3.88
N ILE A 548 10.33 13.70 -4.25
CA ILE A 548 10.07 12.30 -3.94
C ILE A 548 10.85 11.91 -2.69
N ILE A 549 10.13 11.64 -1.60
CA ILE A 549 10.71 11.34 -0.29
C ILE A 549 10.68 9.84 -0.04
N GLY A 550 11.86 9.27 0.28
CA GLY A 550 12.00 7.86 0.69
C GLY A 550 11.85 6.85 -0.46
N TYR A 551 12.21 7.21 -1.68
CA TYR A 551 12.27 6.28 -2.80
C TYR A 551 13.52 5.41 -2.72
N ASP A 552 13.36 4.14 -2.34
CA ASP A 552 14.42 3.14 -2.25
C ASP A 552 14.08 1.90 -3.10
N PRO A 553 14.15 1.99 -4.42
CA PRO A 553 13.83 0.86 -5.30
C PRO A 553 14.95 -0.17 -5.35
N CYS A 554 14.60 -1.37 -5.81
CA CYS A 554 15.57 -2.33 -6.30
C CYS A 554 16.37 -1.74 -7.49
N PRO A 555 17.54 -2.29 -7.82
CA PRO A 555 18.36 -1.79 -8.94
C PRO A 555 17.59 -1.72 -10.26
N LYS A 556 18.06 -0.86 -11.16
CA LYS A 556 17.57 -0.80 -12.55
C LYS A 556 17.72 -2.17 -13.21
N ILE A 557 16.70 -2.57 -13.96
CA ILE A 557 16.73 -3.75 -14.82
C ILE A 557 16.69 -3.25 -16.27
N GLU A 558 17.73 -3.56 -17.04
CA GLU A 558 17.83 -3.11 -18.43
C GLU A 558 16.85 -3.86 -19.33
N MET A 559 16.13 -3.10 -20.13
CA MET A 559 15.19 -3.59 -21.16
C MET A 559 15.34 -2.69 -22.38
N LYS A 560 15.34 -3.29 -23.57
CA LYS A 560 15.40 -2.53 -24.83
C LYS A 560 14.00 -2.05 -25.21
N MET A 561 13.87 -0.77 -25.52
CA MET A 561 12.62 -0.23 -26.04
C MET A 561 12.34 -0.86 -27.42
N ALA A 562 11.11 -1.31 -27.63
CA ALA A 562 10.62 -1.74 -28.94
C ALA A 562 10.11 -0.49 -29.69
N VAL A 563 10.75 -0.15 -30.82
CA VAL A 563 10.48 1.06 -31.61
C VAL A 563 9.81 0.70 -32.92
#